data_abb16e2a36ea96754aed865da15daaf7
#
_entry.id   abb16e2a36ea96754aed865da15daaf7
#
_cell.length_a   1.000
_cell.length_b   1.000
_cell.length_c   1.000
_cell.angle_alpha   90.00
_cell.angle_beta   90.00
_cell.angle_gamma   90.00
#
_symmetry.space_group_name_H-M   'P 1'
#
loop_
_entity.id
_entity.type
_entity.pdbx_description
1 polymer ?
#
loop_
_entity_poly.entity_id
_entity_poly.type
_entity_poly.pdbx_seq_one_letter_code
_entity_poly.pdbx_strand_id
1 'polypeptide(L)'
;SNIYYDTDDNRLIRSSIEKPVYKEKLRMRSYGTPNAHDKVFLEIKKKYNGIVNKRRTSIVLKDAYRYMENGTFPYETECLNRQVLKEIDYFRSIYDLKPKVYLSYDRYAFFEKNDGDFRVTFDTNITTRRGDVRLESGSYGNKLLPQSLYLMEIKINGSVPMWFTHCLSELKIYPVSFSKYGTEYKRYVLEGYDKDTEELDNFCDMFYESPYKESCSDSYNSVIKYKNRRKSASGIYTDNETGAVCISVSYTHLTLPTTSR
;
A
#
# COMPACT_ATOMS: atom_id res chain seq x y z
N SER A 1 -3.94 4.94 8.28
CA SER A 1 -2.80 5.85 8.18
C SER A 1 -1.49 5.09 8.38
N ASN A 2 -0.40 5.56 7.77
CA ASN A 2 0.91 4.92 7.86
C ASN A 2 2.02 5.98 7.86
N ILE A 3 3.11 5.73 8.60
CA ILE A 3 4.38 6.44 8.47
C ILE A 3 5.42 5.43 7.97
N TYR A 4 6.09 5.73 6.88
CA TYR A 4 7.23 4.95 6.41
C TYR A 4 8.52 5.56 6.94
N TYR A 5 9.38 4.68 7.47
CA TYR A 5 10.70 5.02 7.96
C TYR A 5 11.74 4.67 6.90
N ASP A 6 12.69 5.57 6.70
CA ASP A 6 13.78 5.42 5.73
C ASP A 6 14.98 6.26 6.20
N THR A 7 16.10 6.09 5.56
CA THR A 7 17.29 6.92 5.76
C THR A 7 17.12 8.30 5.12
N ASP A 8 17.98 9.26 5.47
CA ASP A 8 17.91 10.61 4.91
C ASP A 8 18.05 10.63 3.39
N ASP A 9 18.86 9.74 2.84
CA ASP A 9 19.05 9.58 1.40
C ASP A 9 18.01 8.64 0.74
N ASN A 10 16.94 8.25 1.46
CA ASN A 10 15.89 7.35 0.98
C ASN A 10 16.38 5.97 0.49
N ARG A 11 17.39 5.41 1.14
CA ARG A 11 18.08 4.18 0.71
C ARG A 11 17.15 2.98 0.55
N LEU A 12 16.20 2.79 1.50
CA LEU A 12 15.30 1.63 1.48
C LEU A 12 14.32 1.68 0.31
N ILE A 13 13.77 2.86 0.02
CA ILE A 13 12.82 2.98 -1.10
C ILE A 13 13.54 2.97 -2.44
N ARG A 14 14.70 3.61 -2.58
CA ARG A 14 15.54 3.54 -3.79
C ARG A 14 15.87 2.09 -4.12
N SER A 15 16.45 1.36 -3.17
CA SER A 15 16.72 -0.07 -3.32
C SER A 15 15.45 -0.86 -3.65
N SER A 16 14.32 -0.57 -3.03
CA SER A 16 13.07 -1.29 -3.30
C SER A 16 12.54 -1.10 -4.72
N ILE A 17 12.80 0.04 -5.37
CA ILE A 17 12.38 0.35 -6.75
C ILE A 17 13.18 -0.47 -7.76
N GLU A 18 14.46 -0.68 -7.52
CA GLU A 18 15.37 -1.47 -8.35
C GLU A 18 15.02 -2.97 -8.40
N LYS A 19 13.97 -3.38 -7.64
CA LYS A 19 13.50 -4.78 -7.57
C LYS A 19 14.58 -5.79 -7.18
N PRO A 20 15.39 -5.54 -6.14
CA PRO A 20 16.47 -6.42 -5.73
C PRO A 20 15.93 -7.77 -5.24
N VAL A 21 16.82 -8.77 -5.15
CA VAL A 21 16.52 -10.08 -4.57
C VAL A 21 16.05 -9.97 -3.12
N TYR A 22 16.68 -9.07 -2.34
CA TYR A 22 16.31 -8.76 -0.96
C TYR A 22 15.91 -7.31 -0.80
N LYS A 23 14.78 -7.07 -0.13
CA LYS A 23 14.33 -5.73 0.27
C LYS A 23 13.51 -5.76 1.53
N GLU A 24 13.53 -4.65 2.25
CA GLU A 24 12.82 -4.49 3.49
C GLU A 24 12.20 -3.10 3.62
N LYS A 25 11.17 -3.00 4.45
CA LYS A 25 10.47 -1.75 4.75
C LYS A 25 10.01 -1.78 6.19
N LEU A 26 10.10 -0.63 6.86
CA LEU A 26 9.56 -0.42 8.18
C LEU A 26 8.48 0.66 8.11
N ARG A 27 7.34 0.40 8.77
CA ARG A 27 6.28 1.40 8.90
C ARG A 27 5.59 1.33 10.25
N MET A 28 5.12 2.46 10.70
CA MET A 28 4.12 2.58 11.77
C MET A 28 2.75 2.72 11.13
N ARG A 29 1.73 2.03 11.67
CA ARG A 29 0.37 2.04 11.12
C ARG A 29 -0.66 2.29 12.21
N SER A 30 -1.67 3.09 11.88
CA SER A 30 -2.92 3.20 12.64
C SER A 30 -4.14 2.94 11.75
N TYR A 31 -5.25 2.60 12.39
CA TYR A 31 -6.57 2.62 11.77
C TYR A 31 -7.27 3.88 12.25
N GLY A 32 -7.58 4.77 11.30
CA GLY A 32 -8.03 6.13 11.62
C GLY A 32 -6.92 7.05 12.10
N THR A 33 -7.30 8.16 12.75
CA THR A 33 -6.40 9.15 13.35
C THR A 33 -6.28 8.84 14.85
N PRO A 34 -5.10 8.40 15.32
CA PRO A 34 -4.93 7.99 16.72
C PRO A 34 -4.66 9.18 17.63
N ASN A 35 -4.97 9.03 18.91
CA ASN A 35 -4.49 9.85 20.00
C ASN A 35 -3.17 9.30 20.56
N ALA A 36 -2.46 10.07 21.37
CA ALA A 36 -1.16 9.68 21.95
C ALA A 36 -1.19 8.36 22.74
N HIS A 37 -2.34 8.00 23.30
CA HIS A 37 -2.55 6.77 24.09
C HIS A 37 -3.14 5.59 23.31
N ASP A 38 -3.48 5.81 22.05
CA ASP A 38 -4.05 4.75 21.22
C ASP A 38 -2.98 3.75 20.75
N LYS A 39 -3.44 2.52 20.49
CA LYS A 39 -2.58 1.45 19.95
C LYS A 39 -2.33 1.66 18.48
N VAL A 40 -1.06 1.59 18.10
CA VAL A 40 -0.57 1.57 16.73
C VAL A 40 0.25 0.32 16.48
N PHE A 41 0.62 0.06 15.26
CA PHE A 41 1.37 -1.13 14.86
C PHE A 41 2.72 -0.73 14.25
N LEU A 42 3.81 -1.25 14.79
CA LEU A 42 5.08 -1.26 14.10
C LEU A 42 5.16 -2.52 13.26
N GLU A 43 5.36 -2.35 11.95
CA GLU A 43 5.36 -3.43 10.97
C GLU A 43 6.67 -3.44 10.18
N ILE A 44 7.38 -4.56 10.23
CA ILE A 44 8.54 -4.83 9.38
C ILE A 44 8.13 -5.81 8.28
N LYS A 45 8.48 -5.49 7.05
CA LYS A 45 8.25 -6.34 5.88
C LYS A 45 9.57 -6.61 5.19
N LYS A 46 9.95 -7.87 5.11
CA LYS A 46 11.12 -8.35 4.38
C LYS A 46 10.65 -9.15 3.18
N LYS A 47 11.32 -9.00 2.04
CA LYS A 47 11.08 -9.82 0.85
C LYS A 47 12.43 -10.34 0.36
N TYR A 48 12.55 -11.66 0.25
CA TYR A 48 13.72 -12.34 -0.28
C TYR A 48 13.29 -13.32 -1.36
N ASN A 49 13.85 -13.21 -2.54
CA ASN A 49 13.58 -14.09 -3.69
C ASN A 49 12.07 -14.37 -3.91
N GLY A 50 11.25 -13.31 -3.88
CA GLY A 50 9.79 -13.42 -4.03
C GLY A 50 9.03 -13.70 -2.73
N ILE A 51 9.64 -14.38 -1.75
CA ILE A 51 9.01 -14.75 -0.48
C ILE A 51 8.91 -13.52 0.43
N VAL A 52 7.71 -13.31 0.96
CA VAL A 52 7.42 -12.16 1.84
C VAL A 52 7.27 -12.64 3.28
N ASN A 53 8.08 -12.08 4.17
CA ASN A 53 7.91 -12.17 5.61
C ASN A 53 7.41 -10.81 6.13
N LYS A 54 6.28 -10.82 6.84
CA LYS A 54 5.71 -9.62 7.46
C LYS A 54 5.43 -9.89 8.92
N ARG A 55 6.01 -9.08 9.78
CA ARG A 55 5.81 -9.19 11.22
C ARG A 55 5.36 -7.84 11.78
N ARG A 56 4.58 -7.88 12.86
CA ARG A 56 4.11 -6.66 13.52
C ARG A 56 4.02 -6.84 15.03
N THR A 57 4.14 -5.72 15.74
CA THR A 57 3.81 -5.61 17.15
C THR A 57 2.87 -4.44 17.37
N SER A 58 2.00 -4.54 18.38
CA SER A 58 1.15 -3.43 18.83
C SER A 58 1.86 -2.67 19.95
N ILE A 59 1.77 -1.36 19.92
CA ILE A 59 2.45 -0.45 20.84
C ILE A 59 1.61 0.83 20.99
N VAL A 60 1.69 1.53 22.11
CA VAL A 60 1.03 2.84 22.31
C VAL A 60 1.76 3.90 21.47
N LEU A 61 1.04 4.81 20.84
CA LEU A 61 1.60 5.79 19.88
C LEU A 61 2.76 6.60 20.47
N LYS A 62 2.61 7.17 21.66
CA LYS A 62 3.67 7.94 22.32
C LYS A 62 4.94 7.13 22.56
N ASP A 63 4.77 5.84 22.91
CA ASP A 63 5.91 4.94 23.14
C ASP A 63 6.52 4.48 21.83
N ALA A 64 5.72 4.33 20.76
CA ALA A 64 6.21 4.06 19.42
C ALA A 64 7.11 5.16 18.89
N TYR A 65 6.73 6.42 19.07
CA TYR A 65 7.59 7.55 18.68
C TYR A 65 8.88 7.56 19.48
N ARG A 66 8.79 7.46 20.81
CA ARG A 66 9.96 7.41 21.69
C ARG A 66 10.91 6.25 21.35
N TYR A 67 10.33 5.08 21.10
CA TYR A 67 11.12 3.92 20.69
C TYR A 67 11.80 4.14 19.32
N MET A 68 11.10 4.68 18.35
CA MET A 68 11.65 4.94 17.03
C MET A 68 12.72 6.04 17.04
N GLU A 69 12.58 7.03 17.90
CA GLU A 69 13.53 8.15 18.02
C GLU A 69 14.81 7.76 18.75
N ASN A 70 14.71 7.21 19.94
CA ASN A 70 15.86 7.00 20.83
C ASN A 70 16.09 5.55 21.30
N GLY A 71 15.24 4.59 20.87
CA GLY A 71 15.38 3.18 21.25
C GLY A 71 14.83 2.83 22.62
N THR A 72 14.16 3.77 23.32
CA THR A 72 13.58 3.46 24.63
C THR A 72 12.51 2.37 24.49
N PHE A 73 12.78 1.21 25.07
CA PHE A 73 11.81 0.10 25.02
C PHE A 73 10.51 0.49 25.74
N PRO A 74 9.37 0.19 25.12
CA PRO A 74 8.06 0.44 25.75
C PRO A 74 7.85 -0.46 26.95
N TYR A 75 6.99 0.00 27.88
CA TYR A 75 6.52 -0.86 28.98
C TYR A 75 5.82 -2.09 28.40
N GLU A 76 5.91 -3.21 29.14
CA GLU A 76 5.26 -4.44 28.74
C GLU A 76 3.73 -4.27 28.71
N THR A 77 3.17 -4.66 27.59
CA THR A 77 1.71 -4.81 27.40
C THR A 77 1.46 -6.20 26.83
N GLU A 78 0.31 -6.77 27.11
CA GLU A 78 -0.08 -8.12 26.60
C GLU A 78 0.01 -8.27 25.08
N CYS A 79 -0.09 -7.16 24.33
CA CYS A 79 -0.05 -7.15 22.86
C CYS A 79 1.35 -6.90 22.29
N LEU A 80 2.36 -6.70 23.14
CA LEU A 80 3.72 -6.36 22.71
C LEU A 80 4.50 -7.63 22.32
N ASN A 81 4.93 -7.72 21.07
CA ASN A 81 5.78 -8.81 20.62
C ASN A 81 7.25 -8.40 20.72
N ARG A 82 7.93 -8.84 21.78
CA ARG A 82 9.34 -8.53 22.04
C ARG A 82 10.29 -9.00 20.94
N GLN A 83 10.01 -10.13 20.28
CA GLN A 83 10.85 -10.61 19.19
C GLN A 83 10.79 -9.67 18.00
N VAL A 84 9.60 -9.16 17.66
CA VAL A 84 9.44 -8.17 16.58
C VAL A 84 10.16 -6.87 16.92
N LEU A 85 10.11 -6.43 18.20
CA LEU A 85 10.87 -5.24 18.61
C LEU A 85 12.38 -5.46 18.47
N LYS A 86 12.92 -6.62 18.86
CA LYS A 86 14.34 -6.93 18.66
C LYS A 86 14.73 -6.92 17.17
N GLU A 87 13.87 -7.40 16.29
CA GLU A 87 14.11 -7.33 14.84
C GLU A 87 14.10 -5.90 14.32
N ILE A 88 13.19 -5.04 14.84
CA ILE A 88 13.15 -3.63 14.50
C ILE A 88 14.37 -2.90 15.09
N ASP A 89 14.80 -3.24 16.28
CA ASP A 89 15.98 -2.67 16.90
C ASP A 89 17.26 -3.01 16.12
N TYR A 90 17.39 -4.25 15.69
CA TYR A 90 18.46 -4.64 14.77
C TYR A 90 18.38 -3.84 13.46
N PHE A 91 17.18 -3.63 12.92
CA PHE A 91 16.99 -2.83 11.71
C PHE A 91 17.41 -1.37 11.92
N ARG A 92 17.09 -0.77 13.08
CA ARG A 92 17.53 0.56 13.48
C ARG A 92 19.04 0.66 13.69
N SER A 93 19.70 -0.42 14.11
CA SER A 93 21.17 -0.41 14.26
C SER A 93 21.92 -0.42 12.92
N ILE A 94 21.27 -0.88 11.84
CA ILE A 94 21.85 -0.90 10.49
C ILE A 94 21.57 0.40 9.73
N TYR A 95 20.38 0.99 9.97
CA TYR A 95 19.90 2.16 9.23
C TYR A 95 19.60 3.30 10.19
N ASP A 96 20.07 4.51 9.88
CA ASP A 96 19.65 5.72 10.57
C ASP A 96 18.23 6.10 10.07
N LEU A 97 17.22 5.53 10.74
CA LEU A 97 15.83 5.60 10.32
C LEU A 97 15.13 6.84 10.84
N LYS A 98 14.54 7.59 9.92
CA LYS A 98 13.70 8.74 10.22
C LYS A 98 12.30 8.58 9.61
N PRO A 99 11.26 9.22 10.18
CA PRO A 99 9.95 9.26 9.55
C PRO A 99 10.05 10.08 8.26
N LYS A 100 9.78 9.47 7.11
CA LYS A 100 9.99 10.12 5.80
C LYS A 100 8.70 10.46 5.08
N VAL A 101 7.70 9.60 5.15
CA VAL A 101 6.44 9.78 4.44
C VAL A 101 5.28 9.34 5.30
N TYR A 102 4.32 10.23 5.50
CA TYR A 102 2.97 9.88 5.91
C TYR A 102 2.18 9.45 4.68
N LEU A 103 1.36 8.40 4.82
CA LEU A 103 0.51 7.89 3.77
C LEU A 103 -0.79 7.35 4.35
N SER A 104 -1.91 7.89 3.89
CA SER A 104 -3.25 7.42 4.25
C SER A 104 -4.04 7.00 3.03
N TYR A 105 -5.06 6.18 3.23
CA TYR A 105 -6.02 5.78 2.22
C TYR A 105 -7.26 5.18 2.86
N ASP A 106 -8.38 5.28 2.17
CA ASP A 106 -9.59 4.57 2.51
C ASP A 106 -9.58 3.20 1.82
N ARG A 107 -10.07 2.17 2.52
CA ARG A 107 -10.04 0.80 2.01
C ARG A 107 -11.39 0.12 2.15
N TYR A 108 -11.91 -0.37 1.03
CA TYR A 108 -12.98 -1.35 0.99
C TYR A 108 -12.36 -2.74 0.84
N ALA A 109 -12.80 -3.69 1.66
CA ALA A 109 -12.26 -5.05 1.66
C ALA A 109 -13.40 -6.06 1.50
N PHE A 110 -13.28 -6.91 0.49
CA PHE A 110 -14.22 -7.95 0.18
C PHE A 110 -13.56 -9.31 0.32
N PHE A 111 -14.28 -10.26 0.86
CA PHE A 111 -13.84 -11.63 1.05
C PHE A 111 -14.84 -12.54 0.36
N GLU A 112 -14.36 -13.63 -0.22
CA GLU A 112 -15.25 -14.67 -0.70
C GLU A 112 -15.97 -15.32 0.48
N LYS A 113 -17.27 -15.57 0.30
CA LYS A 113 -18.15 -16.04 1.37
C LYS A 113 -17.77 -17.42 1.88
N ASN A 114 -17.33 -18.30 0.97
CA ASN A 114 -17.04 -19.72 1.24
C ASN A 114 -15.53 -20.03 1.29
N ASP A 115 -14.69 -19.09 0.82
CA ASP A 115 -13.24 -19.23 0.77
C ASP A 115 -12.59 -17.94 1.31
N GLY A 116 -12.18 -17.95 2.57
CA GLY A 116 -11.53 -16.81 3.21
C GLY A 116 -10.18 -16.44 2.61
N ASP A 117 -9.63 -17.26 1.72
CA ASP A 117 -8.34 -17.03 1.07
C ASP A 117 -8.44 -16.10 -0.14
N PHE A 118 -9.63 -15.97 -0.77
CA PHE A 118 -9.86 -15.02 -1.83
C PHE A 118 -10.34 -13.67 -1.27
N ARG A 119 -9.52 -12.65 -1.48
CA ARG A 119 -9.77 -11.30 -0.97
C ARG A 119 -9.46 -10.26 -2.03
N VAL A 120 -10.38 -9.33 -2.22
CA VAL A 120 -10.20 -8.14 -3.06
C VAL A 120 -10.31 -6.89 -2.20
N THR A 121 -9.37 -5.96 -2.35
CA THR A 121 -9.42 -4.67 -1.66
C THR A 121 -9.30 -3.54 -2.66
N PHE A 122 -10.06 -2.47 -2.44
CA PHE A 122 -10.01 -1.24 -3.21
C PHE A 122 -9.52 -0.12 -2.29
N ASP A 123 -8.42 0.51 -2.67
CA ASP A 123 -7.87 1.67 -1.95
C ASP A 123 -8.16 2.93 -2.76
N THR A 124 -8.74 3.92 -2.11
CA THR A 124 -9.05 5.24 -2.67
C THR A 124 -8.55 6.34 -1.75
N ASN A 125 -8.65 7.59 -2.17
CA ASN A 125 -8.21 8.76 -1.39
C ASN A 125 -6.77 8.64 -0.89
N ILE A 126 -5.88 8.04 -1.70
CA ILE A 126 -4.49 7.84 -1.29
C ILE A 126 -3.82 9.20 -1.21
N THR A 127 -3.48 9.60 0.03
CA THR A 127 -2.90 10.91 0.34
C THR A 127 -1.54 10.73 0.98
N THR A 128 -0.59 11.59 0.61
CA THR A 128 0.79 11.52 1.09
C THR A 128 1.32 12.90 1.49
N ARG A 129 2.23 12.95 2.47
CA ARG A 129 2.97 14.16 2.82
C ARG A 129 4.34 13.82 3.40
N ARG A 130 5.30 14.75 3.22
CA ARG A 130 6.66 14.64 3.78
C ARG A 130 6.92 15.66 4.90
N GLY A 131 6.11 16.71 4.99
CA GLY A 131 6.05 17.60 6.16
C GLY A 131 5.07 17.08 7.19
N ASP A 132 5.28 17.36 8.48
CA ASP A 132 4.42 16.90 9.59
C ASP A 132 4.07 15.40 9.51
N VAL A 133 5.12 14.58 9.53
CA VAL A 133 4.99 13.12 9.39
C VAL A 133 4.56 12.50 10.72
N ARG A 134 3.33 12.81 11.15
CA ARG A 134 2.72 12.33 12.40
C ARG A 134 1.36 11.69 12.11
N LEU A 135 1.00 10.62 12.85
CA LEU A 135 -0.27 9.91 12.64
C LEU A 135 -1.46 10.70 13.17
N GLU A 136 -1.27 11.38 14.28
CA GLU A 136 -2.32 12.16 14.96
C GLU A 136 -2.69 13.46 14.23
N SER A 137 -1.88 13.91 13.30
CA SER A 137 -2.17 15.11 12.51
C SER A 137 -3.28 14.93 11.47
N GLY A 138 -3.80 13.72 11.30
CA GLY A 138 -4.91 13.43 10.37
C GLY A 138 -4.49 13.22 8.92
N SER A 139 -5.51 13.04 8.06
CA SER A 139 -5.33 12.63 6.67
C SER A 139 -5.39 13.83 5.72
N TYR A 140 -4.33 14.59 5.62
CA TYR A 140 -4.16 15.67 4.65
C TYR A 140 -2.83 15.53 3.90
N GLY A 141 -2.69 16.24 2.80
CA GLY A 141 -1.49 16.23 1.96
C GLY A 141 -1.83 16.10 0.47
N ASN A 142 -0.84 15.70 -0.32
CA ASN A 142 -0.96 15.58 -1.77
C ASN A 142 -1.65 14.25 -2.15
N LYS A 143 -2.56 14.28 -3.10
CA LYS A 143 -3.20 13.06 -3.65
C LYS A 143 -2.20 12.29 -4.50
N LEU A 144 -2.04 11.01 -4.19
CA LEU A 144 -1.18 10.13 -4.96
C LEU A 144 -1.88 9.59 -6.21
N LEU A 145 -3.18 9.43 -6.15
CA LEU A 145 -4.05 9.05 -7.26
C LEU A 145 -5.20 10.06 -7.40
N PRO A 146 -5.70 10.30 -8.64
CA PRO A 146 -6.95 10.99 -8.84
C PRO A 146 -8.09 10.41 -8.01
N GLN A 147 -9.06 11.23 -7.62
CA GLN A 147 -10.22 10.75 -6.85
C GLN A 147 -11.06 9.71 -7.59
N SER A 148 -11.02 9.74 -8.92
CA SER A 148 -11.70 8.77 -9.79
C SER A 148 -11.05 7.41 -9.85
N LEU A 149 -9.82 7.25 -9.32
CA LEU A 149 -9.06 6.01 -9.42
C LEU A 149 -9.06 5.22 -8.13
N TYR A 150 -9.29 3.92 -8.27
CA TYR A 150 -9.19 2.93 -7.20
C TYR A 150 -8.01 2.01 -7.45
N LEU A 151 -7.19 1.81 -6.43
CA LEU A 151 -6.15 0.80 -6.47
C LEU A 151 -6.72 -0.54 -5.97
N MET A 152 -6.96 -1.46 -6.88
CA MET A 152 -7.41 -2.80 -6.53
C MET A 152 -6.22 -3.70 -6.19
N GLU A 153 -6.30 -4.42 -5.08
CA GLU A 153 -5.34 -5.46 -4.68
C GLU A 153 -6.07 -6.78 -4.49
N ILE A 154 -5.67 -7.79 -5.26
CA ILE A 154 -6.22 -9.14 -5.18
C ILE A 154 -5.24 -10.01 -4.40
N LYS A 155 -5.74 -10.72 -3.40
CA LYS A 155 -5.01 -11.74 -2.64
C LYS A 155 -5.75 -13.04 -2.74
N ILE A 156 -5.02 -14.07 -3.10
CA ILE A 156 -5.56 -15.40 -3.25
C ILE A 156 -4.48 -16.44 -2.93
N ASN A 157 -4.91 -17.55 -2.36
CA ASN A 157 -4.08 -18.71 -2.13
C ASN A 157 -4.53 -19.77 -3.15
N GLY A 158 -3.84 -19.85 -4.28
CA GLY A 158 -4.20 -20.75 -5.39
C GLY A 158 -4.56 -20.02 -6.66
N SER A 159 -5.56 -20.52 -7.41
CA SER A 159 -5.99 -19.96 -8.68
C SER A 159 -7.11 -18.93 -8.51
N VAL A 160 -7.08 -17.92 -9.36
CA VAL A 160 -8.16 -16.91 -9.40
C VAL A 160 -9.45 -17.57 -9.90
N PRO A 161 -10.60 -17.35 -9.25
CA PRO A 161 -11.89 -17.89 -9.72
C PRO A 161 -12.21 -17.45 -11.15
N MET A 162 -12.71 -18.39 -11.96
CA MET A 162 -13.00 -18.12 -13.38
C MET A 162 -13.99 -16.97 -13.58
N TRP A 163 -15.02 -16.87 -12.74
CA TRP A 163 -15.98 -15.77 -12.81
C TRP A 163 -15.30 -14.39 -12.62
N PHE A 164 -14.31 -14.33 -11.72
CA PHE A 164 -13.59 -13.08 -11.47
C PHE A 164 -12.62 -12.73 -12.61
N THR A 165 -11.97 -13.75 -13.18
CA THR A 165 -11.14 -13.59 -14.38
C THR A 165 -11.97 -13.07 -15.56
N HIS A 166 -13.19 -13.58 -15.75
CA HIS A 166 -14.13 -13.06 -16.75
C HIS A 166 -14.46 -11.58 -16.50
N CYS A 167 -14.82 -11.21 -15.26
CA CYS A 167 -15.08 -9.81 -14.91
C CYS A 167 -13.88 -8.91 -15.21
N LEU A 168 -12.67 -9.31 -14.85
CA LEU A 168 -11.46 -8.54 -15.14
C LEU A 168 -11.25 -8.37 -16.65
N SER A 169 -11.49 -9.43 -17.43
CA SER A 169 -11.34 -9.44 -18.88
C SER A 169 -12.36 -8.54 -19.57
N GLU A 170 -13.65 -8.66 -19.21
CA GLU A 170 -14.74 -7.85 -19.73
C GLU A 170 -14.53 -6.35 -19.44
N LEU A 171 -14.03 -6.03 -18.24
CA LEU A 171 -13.73 -4.67 -17.82
C LEU A 171 -12.36 -4.19 -18.30
N LYS A 172 -11.61 -5.01 -19.05
CA LYS A 172 -10.24 -4.74 -19.53
C LYS A 172 -9.31 -4.29 -18.42
N ILE A 173 -9.39 -4.96 -17.28
CA ILE A 173 -8.62 -4.64 -16.08
C ILE A 173 -7.35 -5.49 -16.06
N TYR A 174 -6.19 -4.85 -16.15
CA TYR A 174 -4.88 -5.51 -16.26
C TYR A 174 -4.03 -5.28 -15.01
N PRO A 175 -3.15 -6.24 -14.65
CA PRO A 175 -2.27 -6.11 -13.51
C PRO A 175 -1.18 -5.07 -13.76
N VAL A 176 -0.96 -4.19 -12.79
CA VAL A 176 0.10 -3.19 -12.79
C VAL A 176 1.00 -3.36 -11.57
N SER A 177 2.27 -2.98 -11.70
CA SER A 177 3.21 -2.95 -10.58
C SER A 177 3.06 -1.63 -9.84
N PHE A 178 2.39 -1.64 -8.69
CA PHE A 178 2.17 -0.44 -7.89
C PHE A 178 2.73 -0.57 -6.48
N SER A 179 3.47 0.41 -6.03
CA SER A 179 3.91 0.55 -4.64
C SER A 179 3.61 1.96 -4.17
N LYS A 180 2.65 2.13 -3.24
CA LYS A 180 2.25 3.45 -2.74
C LYS A 180 3.44 4.34 -2.38
N TYR A 181 4.37 3.83 -1.56
CA TYR A 181 5.58 4.57 -1.19
C TYR A 181 6.54 4.74 -2.38
N GLY A 182 6.68 3.72 -3.26
CA GLY A 182 7.54 3.82 -4.44
C GLY A 182 7.02 4.83 -5.47
N THR A 183 5.72 4.88 -5.68
CA THR A 183 5.07 5.85 -6.58
C THR A 183 5.20 7.26 -6.02
N GLU A 184 4.97 7.43 -4.71
CA GLU A 184 5.17 8.72 -4.04
C GLU A 184 6.62 9.21 -4.21
N TYR A 185 7.60 8.34 -3.96
CA TYR A 185 9.01 8.71 -4.09
C TYR A 185 9.38 9.11 -5.53
N LYS A 186 8.93 8.35 -6.51
CA LYS A 186 9.17 8.69 -7.92
C LYS A 186 8.58 10.06 -8.25
N ARG A 187 7.31 10.28 -7.96
CA ARG A 187 6.59 11.51 -8.30
C ARG A 187 7.16 12.75 -7.61
N TYR A 188 7.33 12.70 -6.30
CA TYR A 188 7.63 13.91 -5.52
C TYR A 188 9.12 14.13 -5.26
N VAL A 189 9.97 13.12 -5.41
CA VAL A 189 11.41 13.24 -5.14
C VAL A 189 12.23 13.17 -6.40
N LEU A 190 11.95 12.24 -7.32
CA LEU A 190 12.73 12.09 -8.54
C LEU A 190 12.26 13.03 -9.65
N GLU A 191 10.95 13.20 -9.80
CA GLU A 191 10.35 14.00 -10.88
C GLU A 191 10.14 15.47 -10.46
N GLY A 192 10.31 15.80 -9.17
CA GLY A 192 10.19 17.17 -8.66
C GLY A 192 8.78 17.76 -8.84
N TYR A 193 7.76 16.91 -8.73
CA TYR A 193 6.37 17.30 -8.96
C TYR A 193 5.98 18.44 -8.02
N ASP A 194 5.87 19.65 -8.55
CA ASP A 194 5.45 20.82 -7.79
C ASP A 194 3.93 20.77 -7.56
N LYS A 195 3.48 21.32 -6.43
CA LYS A 195 2.13 21.16 -5.88
C LYS A 195 1.01 21.73 -6.75
N ASP A 196 1.36 22.56 -7.74
CA ASP A 196 0.41 23.41 -8.46
C ASP A 196 0.10 22.98 -9.90
N THR A 197 0.68 21.89 -10.40
CA THR A 197 0.36 21.36 -11.72
C THR A 197 -0.72 20.28 -11.63
N GLU A 198 -1.96 20.67 -11.91
CA GLU A 198 -3.13 19.79 -12.04
C GLU A 198 -3.11 18.89 -13.31
N GLU A 199 -2.01 18.83 -14.04
CA GLU A 199 -1.88 17.99 -15.22
C GLU A 199 -1.64 16.53 -14.88
N LEU A 200 -2.74 15.84 -14.65
CA LEU A 200 -2.83 14.40 -14.43
C LEU A 200 -2.76 13.57 -15.72
N ASP A 201 -2.56 14.21 -16.85
CA ASP A 201 -2.65 13.57 -18.17
C ASP A 201 -1.52 12.54 -18.44
N ASN A 202 -0.39 12.66 -17.76
CA ASN A 202 0.73 11.70 -17.88
C ASN A 202 0.68 10.55 -16.87
N PHE A 203 -0.44 10.38 -16.15
CA PHE A 203 -0.55 9.32 -15.14
C PHE A 203 -0.48 7.92 -15.77
N CYS A 204 -1.03 7.75 -16.95
CA CYS A 204 -0.97 6.48 -17.68
C CYS A 204 0.46 6.12 -18.09
N ASP A 205 1.26 7.07 -18.54
CA ASP A 205 2.62 6.84 -19.02
C ASP A 205 3.56 6.34 -17.94
N MET A 206 3.33 6.75 -16.69
CA MET A 206 4.14 6.32 -15.54
C MET A 206 3.96 4.83 -15.18
N PHE A 207 2.86 4.19 -15.59
CA PHE A 207 2.55 2.78 -15.28
C PHE A 207 2.76 1.85 -16.46
N TYR A 208 2.88 2.37 -17.68
CA TYR A 208 2.93 1.61 -18.92
C TYR A 208 4.32 1.58 -19.58
N GLU A 209 5.36 1.16 -18.86
CA GLU A 209 6.50 0.49 -19.48
C GLU A 209 6.15 -0.97 -19.82
N SER A 210 4.95 -1.21 -20.30
CA SER A 210 4.49 -2.53 -20.72
C SER A 210 4.62 -2.63 -22.26
N PRO A 211 5.01 -3.79 -22.81
CA PRO A 211 5.03 -4.01 -24.26
C PRO A 211 3.67 -3.88 -24.95
N TYR A 212 2.62 -3.55 -24.23
CA TYR A 212 1.25 -3.34 -24.71
C TYR A 212 0.84 -1.85 -24.84
N LYS A 213 1.81 -0.95 -25.06
CA LYS A 213 1.55 0.51 -25.22
C LYS A 213 0.49 0.85 -26.27
N GLU A 214 0.40 0.09 -27.35
CA GLU A 214 -0.52 0.39 -28.47
C GLU A 214 -2.00 0.13 -28.18
N SER A 215 -2.33 -0.67 -27.15
CA SER A 215 -3.73 -0.95 -26.80
C SER A 215 -4.29 -0.05 -25.69
N CYS A 216 -3.48 0.82 -25.11
CA CYS A 216 -3.83 1.57 -23.91
C CYS A 216 -4.70 2.81 -24.19
N SER A 217 -4.50 3.51 -25.32
CA SER A 217 -5.29 4.69 -25.67
C SER A 217 -6.78 4.36 -25.84
N ASP A 218 -7.07 3.19 -26.42
CA ASP A 218 -8.43 2.71 -26.62
C ASP A 218 -9.05 2.16 -25.32
N SER A 219 -8.23 1.59 -24.43
CA SER A 219 -8.67 1.07 -23.13
C SER A 219 -9.04 2.19 -22.17
N TYR A 220 -8.31 3.30 -22.16
CA TYR A 220 -8.59 4.46 -21.33
C TYR A 220 -9.95 5.09 -21.72
N ASN A 221 -10.19 5.26 -23.00
CA ASN A 221 -11.45 5.77 -23.51
C ASN A 221 -12.64 4.79 -23.32
N SER A 222 -12.39 3.48 -23.25
CA SER A 222 -13.43 2.48 -23.03
C SER A 222 -13.83 2.37 -21.55
N VAL A 223 -12.92 2.54 -20.61
CA VAL A 223 -13.20 2.57 -19.17
C VAL A 223 -14.05 3.81 -18.80
N ILE A 224 -13.82 4.93 -19.44
CA ILE A 224 -14.62 6.15 -19.25
C ILE A 224 -16.03 6.03 -19.88
N LYS A 225 -16.21 5.24 -20.94
CA LYS A 225 -17.50 5.09 -21.66
C LYS A 225 -18.52 4.17 -20.99
N TYR A 226 -18.16 3.39 -19.98
CA TYR A 226 -19.09 2.45 -19.30
C TYR A 226 -19.99 3.09 -18.24
N LYS A 227 -20.24 4.39 -18.30
CA LYS A 227 -21.09 5.15 -17.37
C LYS A 227 -22.56 4.75 -17.33
N ASN A 228 -23.08 3.88 -18.21
CA ASN A 228 -24.53 3.69 -18.34
C ASN A 228 -24.99 2.29 -18.73
N ARG A 229 -24.62 1.24 -18.01
CA ARG A 229 -25.40 -0.02 -18.07
C ARG A 229 -25.66 -0.60 -16.68
N ARG A 230 -26.85 -0.25 -16.16
CA ARG A 230 -27.50 -1.02 -15.11
C ARG A 230 -27.82 -2.40 -15.65
N LYS A 231 -27.35 -3.48 -15.02
CA LYS A 231 -28.15 -4.64 -14.67
C LYS A 231 -27.40 -5.50 -13.66
N SER A 232 -28.12 -5.79 -12.62
CA SER A 232 -27.91 -6.68 -11.50
C SER A 232 -27.28 -8.02 -11.85
N ALA A 233 -26.14 -8.29 -11.25
CA ALA A 233 -25.76 -9.63 -10.83
C ALA A 233 -24.89 -9.48 -9.57
N SER A 234 -25.47 -9.91 -8.46
CA SER A 234 -24.83 -10.25 -7.19
C SER A 234 -23.69 -9.35 -6.67
N GLY A 235 -24.05 -8.28 -5.97
CA GLY A 235 -23.27 -7.84 -4.80
C GLY A 235 -22.01 -7.01 -5.03
N ILE A 236 -21.73 -6.51 -6.23
CA ILE A 236 -20.67 -5.52 -6.46
C ILE A 236 -21.34 -4.15 -6.58
N TYR A 237 -21.21 -3.34 -5.55
CA TYR A 237 -21.62 -1.93 -5.61
C TYR A 237 -20.58 -1.13 -6.38
N THR A 238 -20.95 -0.66 -7.56
CA THR A 238 -20.25 0.42 -8.26
C THR A 238 -20.88 1.73 -7.86
N ASP A 239 -20.12 2.62 -7.27
CA ASP A 239 -20.54 3.99 -7.04
C ASP A 239 -20.73 4.70 -8.39
N ASN A 240 -21.85 5.41 -8.54
CA ASN A 240 -22.42 5.82 -9.83
C ASN A 240 -21.70 7.00 -10.52
N GLU A 241 -20.58 7.52 -10.04
CA GLU A 241 -20.06 8.78 -10.58
C GLU A 241 -18.64 8.74 -11.19
N THR A 242 -17.79 7.76 -10.86
CA THR A 242 -16.40 7.80 -11.37
C THR A 242 -15.78 6.41 -11.44
N GLY A 243 -15.68 5.81 -12.60
CA GLY A 243 -15.33 4.42 -12.76
C GLY A 243 -13.98 4.12 -13.42
N ALA A 244 -12.86 4.65 -12.94
CA ALA A 244 -11.55 4.18 -13.38
C ALA A 244 -10.89 3.34 -12.28
N VAL A 245 -10.44 2.13 -12.61
CA VAL A 245 -9.84 1.18 -11.66
C VAL A 245 -8.38 0.91 -12.06
N CYS A 246 -7.44 1.29 -11.21
CA CYS A 246 -6.05 0.85 -11.33
C CYS A 246 -5.82 -0.40 -10.48
N ILE A 247 -5.16 -1.41 -11.04
CA ILE A 247 -4.97 -2.69 -10.36
C ILE A 247 -3.51 -2.94 -10.02
N SER A 248 -3.26 -3.28 -8.77
CA SER A 248 -2.05 -3.97 -8.37
C SER A 248 -2.38 -5.38 -7.95
N VAL A 249 -1.93 -6.36 -8.71
CA VAL A 249 -2.05 -7.77 -8.34
C VAL A 249 -0.79 -8.17 -7.59
N SER A 250 -0.91 -8.45 -6.29
CA SER A 250 0.16 -9.09 -5.55
C SER A 250 -0.20 -10.55 -5.29
N TYR A 251 0.43 -11.45 -6.02
CA TYR A 251 0.40 -12.87 -5.69
C TYR A 251 1.27 -13.08 -4.44
N THR A 252 0.65 -13.44 -3.33
CA THR A 252 1.39 -13.94 -2.17
C THR A 252 1.49 -15.44 -2.30
N HIS A 253 2.61 -15.95 -2.84
CA HIS A 253 2.96 -17.35 -2.69
C HIS A 253 3.25 -17.64 -1.22
N LEU A 254 2.54 -18.65 -0.72
CA LEU A 254 2.80 -19.51 0.44
C LEU A 254 3.68 -18.89 1.56
N THR A 255 3.04 -18.50 2.63
CA THR A 255 3.64 -18.61 3.95
C THR A 255 3.66 -20.10 4.31
N LEU A 256 4.84 -20.69 4.41
CA LEU A 256 5.00 -21.99 5.07
C LEU A 256 4.38 -21.91 6.47
N PRO A 257 3.60 -22.90 6.90
CA PRO A 257 3.08 -22.94 8.25
C PRO A 257 4.29 -22.96 9.21
N THR A 258 4.33 -21.99 10.09
CA THR A 258 5.24 -22.06 11.24
C THR A 258 4.75 -23.22 12.11
N THR A 259 5.39 -24.37 12.00
CA THR A 259 5.23 -25.44 12.97
C THR A 259 5.67 -24.89 14.32
N SER A 260 4.70 -24.68 15.20
CA SER A 260 4.95 -24.52 16.63
C SER A 260 5.55 -25.83 17.17
N ARG A 261 6.75 -25.77 17.64
CA ARG A 261 7.29 -26.61 18.70
C ARG A 261 7.79 -25.75 19.81
#